data_c68bb93ed8e291553c4f6d6c4e1936e8
#
_entry.id   c68bb93ed8e291553c4f6d6c4e1936e8
#
_cell.length_a   1.000
_cell.length_b   1.000
_cell.length_c   1.000
_cell.angle_alpha   90.00
_cell.angle_beta   90.00
_cell.angle_gamma   90.00
#
_symmetry.space_group_name_H-M   'P 1'
#
loop_
_entity.id
_entity.type
_entity.pdbx_description
1 polymer ?
#
loop_
_entity_poly.entity_id
_entity_poly.type
_entity_poly.pdbx_seq_one_letter_code
_entity_poly.pdbx_strand_id
1 'polypeptide(L)'
;VRGTRGGFIRELIESKKYTPEEFAAVQNERKSRGQSANADDGKIVEQQGMTMREKLEHMTATYSDRLTFAKSNIHGWGLVAKVFHKAGSIVTQFKGETCRSTVADIRESRYEEDGVDCYLLKQDDDTVVDCTFQGNYARFTNHSCNPYMYSKIVKVDNENHIIFFARTDIKAGEELTYNYRFESEDGKVPCYCGAQNCRGYLC
;
A
#
# COMPACT_ATOMS: atom_id res chain seq x y z
N VAL A 1 6.04 10.45 11.07
CA VAL A 1 4.65 10.47 10.56
C VAL A 1 3.72 9.97 11.64
N ARG A 2 3.09 10.89 12.40
CA ARG A 2 2.06 10.58 13.41
C ARG A 2 0.70 11.02 12.85
N GLY A 3 0.10 10.25 11.96
CA GLY A 3 -1.22 10.57 11.43
C GLY A 3 -2.34 9.97 12.28
N THR A 4 -3.30 10.75 12.71
CA THR A 4 -4.59 10.28 13.23
C THR A 4 -5.49 9.92 12.04
N ARG A 5 -5.81 8.64 11.88
CA ARG A 5 -6.46 8.06 10.67
C ARG A 5 -8.00 8.11 10.73
N GLY A 6 -8.62 9.26 10.79
CA GLY A 6 -10.07 9.31 11.05
C GLY A 6 -11.01 9.92 10.02
N GLY A 7 -10.63 10.97 9.32
CA GLY A 7 -11.58 11.80 8.58
C GLY A 7 -11.93 11.29 7.17
N PHE A 8 -10.97 11.18 6.29
CA PHE A 8 -11.19 10.89 4.86
C PHE A 8 -11.66 9.46 4.58
N ILE A 9 -11.27 8.50 5.44
CA ILE A 9 -11.73 7.11 5.34
C ILE A 9 -13.22 7.00 5.65
N ARG A 10 -13.78 7.83 6.55
CA ARG A 10 -15.23 7.88 6.80
C ARG A 10 -16.01 8.25 5.55
N GLU A 11 -15.57 9.24 4.82
CA GLU A 11 -16.24 9.70 3.59
C GLU A 11 -16.21 8.64 2.48
N LEU A 12 -15.09 7.90 2.33
CA LEU A 12 -14.98 6.76 1.40
C LEU A 12 -15.82 5.54 1.83
N ILE A 13 -16.02 5.34 3.13
CA ILE A 13 -16.86 4.25 3.67
C ILE A 13 -18.34 4.63 3.53
N GLU A 14 -18.70 5.86 3.84
CA GLU A 14 -20.08 6.36 3.73
C GLU A 14 -20.54 6.40 2.27
N SER A 15 -19.63 6.64 1.32
CA SER A 15 -19.94 6.60 -0.12
C SER A 15 -20.08 5.19 -0.71
N LYS A 16 -19.50 4.16 -0.05
CA LYS A 16 -19.66 2.74 -0.40
C LYS A 16 -20.25 1.99 0.79
N LYS A 17 -21.57 1.97 0.87
CA LYS A 17 -22.42 1.31 1.86
C LYS A 17 -22.06 -0.19 2.10
N TYR A 18 -20.95 -0.47 2.76
CA TYR A 18 -20.68 -1.79 3.32
C TYR A 18 -20.88 -1.76 4.83
N THR A 19 -21.83 -2.52 5.32
CA THR A 19 -21.98 -2.76 6.76
C THR A 19 -20.83 -3.65 7.27
N PRO A 20 -20.48 -3.60 8.57
CA PRO A 20 -19.50 -4.52 9.17
C PRO A 20 -19.81 -6.01 8.92
N GLU A 21 -21.08 -6.35 8.80
CA GLU A 21 -21.57 -7.72 8.56
C GLU A 21 -21.37 -8.16 7.13
N GLU A 22 -21.65 -7.32 6.14
CA GLU A 22 -21.36 -7.59 4.72
C GLU A 22 -19.85 -7.76 4.50
N PHE A 23 -19.03 -7.01 5.25
CA PHE A 23 -17.60 -7.11 5.19
C PHE A 23 -17.10 -8.43 5.83
N ALA A 24 -17.67 -8.86 6.96
CA ALA A 24 -17.40 -10.15 7.58
C ALA A 24 -17.82 -11.31 6.66
N ALA A 25 -18.93 -11.20 5.95
CA ALA A 25 -19.40 -12.17 4.96
C ALA A 25 -18.39 -12.32 3.80
N VAL A 26 -17.88 -11.21 3.24
CA VAL A 26 -16.84 -11.21 2.20
C VAL A 26 -15.54 -11.84 2.69
N GLN A 27 -15.15 -11.61 3.94
CA GLN A 27 -13.98 -12.23 4.58
C GLN A 27 -14.17 -13.74 4.77
N ASN A 28 -15.36 -14.20 5.17
CA ASN A 28 -15.68 -15.61 5.35
C ASN A 28 -15.78 -16.35 4.01
N GLU A 29 -16.39 -15.76 2.99
CA GLU A 29 -16.35 -16.30 1.63
C GLU A 29 -14.92 -16.42 1.07
N ARG A 30 -14.03 -15.47 1.39
CA ARG A 30 -12.62 -15.54 0.99
C ARG A 30 -11.85 -16.64 1.71
N LYS A 31 -12.10 -16.86 3.01
CA LYS A 31 -11.53 -17.98 3.76
C LYS A 31 -12.01 -19.34 3.23
N SER A 32 -13.27 -19.47 2.88
CA SER A 32 -13.83 -20.70 2.30
C SER A 32 -13.33 -20.95 0.87
N ARG A 33 -13.16 -19.90 0.05
CA ARG A 33 -12.56 -20.01 -1.30
C ARG A 33 -11.07 -20.32 -1.26
N GLY A 34 -10.33 -19.84 -0.25
CA GLY A 34 -8.90 -20.12 -0.06
C GLY A 34 -8.59 -21.59 0.26
N GLN A 35 -9.57 -22.37 0.71
CA GLN A 35 -9.41 -23.82 0.94
C GLN A 35 -9.79 -24.68 -0.28
N SER A 36 -10.37 -24.11 -1.34
CA SER A 36 -10.83 -24.83 -2.53
C SER A 36 -10.30 -24.26 -3.85
N ALA A 37 -9.35 -23.35 -3.82
CA ALA A 37 -8.71 -22.89 -5.04
C ALA A 37 -7.66 -23.91 -5.50
N ASN A 38 -8.09 -24.94 -6.21
CA ASN A 38 -7.29 -25.44 -7.33
C ASN A 38 -6.92 -24.22 -8.15
N ALA A 39 -5.63 -24.06 -8.41
CA ALA A 39 -5.06 -23.00 -9.20
C ALA A 39 -5.84 -22.80 -10.51
N ASP A 40 -6.86 -21.97 -10.48
CA ASP A 40 -7.22 -21.23 -11.67
C ASP A 40 -6.13 -20.17 -11.76
N ASP A 41 -5.16 -20.46 -12.61
CA ASP A 41 -4.10 -19.55 -13.04
C ASP A 41 -4.76 -18.33 -13.71
N GLY A 42 -5.38 -17.50 -12.90
CA GLY A 42 -5.85 -16.18 -13.29
C GLY A 42 -4.65 -15.49 -13.91
N LYS A 43 -4.66 -15.39 -15.23
CA LYS A 43 -3.64 -14.85 -16.13
C LYS A 43 -2.56 -14.09 -15.38
N ILE A 44 -1.49 -14.84 -15.02
CA ILE A 44 -0.20 -14.23 -14.68
C ILE A 44 0.14 -13.41 -15.91
N VAL A 45 -0.07 -12.12 -15.85
CA VAL A 45 0.41 -11.24 -16.91
C VAL A 45 1.90 -11.27 -16.81
N GLU A 46 2.52 -12.10 -17.64
CA GLU A 46 3.96 -12.16 -17.76
C GLU A 46 4.43 -10.78 -18.18
N GLN A 47 5.03 -10.05 -17.25
CA GLN A 47 5.70 -8.78 -17.50
C GLN A 47 7.05 -9.01 -18.23
N GLN A 48 7.30 -10.22 -18.71
CA GLN A 48 8.47 -10.58 -19.49
C GLN A 48 8.41 -9.91 -20.86
N GLY A 49 9.48 -9.25 -21.23
CA GLY A 49 9.58 -8.54 -22.52
C GLY A 49 9.03 -7.12 -22.53
N MET A 50 8.27 -6.70 -21.54
CA MET A 50 7.76 -5.32 -21.44
C MET A 50 8.84 -4.35 -20.96
N THR A 51 8.91 -3.17 -21.56
CA THR A 51 9.65 -2.03 -21.05
C THR A 51 9.07 -1.57 -19.70
N MET A 52 9.81 -0.78 -18.93
CA MET A 52 9.31 -0.27 -17.65
C MET A 52 8.08 0.63 -17.83
N ARG A 53 8.03 1.43 -18.90
CA ARG A 53 6.86 2.24 -19.25
C ARG A 53 5.63 1.37 -19.48
N GLU A 54 5.71 0.36 -20.34
CA GLU A 54 4.61 -0.56 -20.63
C GLU A 54 4.13 -1.29 -19.37
N LYS A 55 5.06 -1.67 -18.46
CA LYS A 55 4.71 -2.25 -17.17
C LYS A 55 3.91 -1.28 -16.30
N LEU A 56 4.29 0.00 -16.24
CA LEU A 56 3.58 1.02 -15.46
C LEU A 56 2.20 1.32 -16.06
N GLU A 57 2.09 1.41 -17.37
CA GLU A 57 0.82 1.62 -18.08
C GLU A 57 -0.13 0.45 -17.85
N HIS A 58 0.36 -0.78 -18.05
CA HIS A 58 -0.42 -1.99 -17.80
C HIS A 58 -0.87 -2.08 -16.33
N MET A 59 0.03 -1.80 -15.41
CA MET A 59 -0.25 -1.81 -13.97
C MET A 59 -1.33 -0.78 -13.60
N THR A 60 -1.32 0.38 -14.24
CA THR A 60 -2.34 1.42 -14.06
C THR A 60 -3.68 1.00 -14.63
N ALA A 61 -3.69 0.40 -15.82
CA ALA A 61 -4.91 -0.06 -16.49
C ALA A 61 -5.59 -1.23 -15.76
N THR A 62 -4.82 -2.13 -15.15
CA THR A 62 -5.34 -3.34 -14.46
C THR A 62 -5.42 -3.22 -12.94
N TYR A 63 -5.28 -2.01 -12.44
CA TYR A 63 -5.13 -1.75 -11.01
C TYR A 63 -6.28 -2.31 -10.15
N SER A 64 -7.52 -1.99 -10.50
CA SER A 64 -8.72 -2.43 -9.77
C SER A 64 -8.98 -3.94 -9.84
N ASP A 65 -8.45 -4.60 -10.86
CA ASP A 65 -8.60 -6.04 -11.04
C ASP A 65 -7.60 -6.82 -10.16
N ARG A 66 -6.46 -6.21 -9.87
CA ARG A 66 -5.36 -6.84 -9.13
C ARG A 66 -5.31 -6.50 -7.66
N LEU A 67 -5.81 -5.33 -7.28
CA LEU A 67 -5.70 -4.78 -5.94
C LEU A 67 -7.05 -4.31 -5.40
N THR A 68 -7.19 -4.39 -4.08
CA THR A 68 -8.29 -3.82 -3.32
C THR A 68 -7.78 -3.38 -1.95
N PHE A 69 -8.62 -2.77 -1.15
CA PHE A 69 -8.31 -2.47 0.24
C PHE A 69 -9.39 -3.04 1.16
N ALA A 70 -8.99 -3.33 2.40
CA ALA A 70 -9.87 -3.93 3.40
C ALA A 70 -9.45 -3.49 4.81
N LYS A 71 -10.28 -3.74 5.82
CA LYS A 71 -9.90 -3.60 7.22
C LYS A 71 -8.67 -4.45 7.49
N SER A 72 -7.64 -3.86 8.12
CA SER A 72 -6.39 -4.51 8.42
C SER A 72 -6.36 -4.97 9.89
N ASN A 73 -5.71 -6.11 10.11
CA ASN A 73 -5.38 -6.56 11.47
C ASN A 73 -4.14 -5.82 12.03
N ILE A 74 -3.37 -5.15 11.15
CA ILE A 74 -2.18 -4.40 11.55
C ILE A 74 -2.58 -3.01 12.02
N HIS A 75 -3.23 -2.25 11.12
CA HIS A 75 -3.73 -0.92 11.46
C HIS A 75 -4.74 -0.43 10.41
N GLY A 76 -5.91 0.07 10.87
CA GLY A 76 -6.92 0.74 10.05
C GLY A 76 -7.29 -0.02 8.80
N TRP A 77 -6.87 0.46 7.63
CA TRP A 77 -7.07 -0.15 6.32
C TRP A 77 -5.76 -0.75 5.81
N GLY A 78 -5.87 -1.84 5.06
CA GLY A 78 -4.74 -2.51 4.42
C GLY A 78 -4.97 -2.67 2.92
N LEU A 79 -3.89 -2.58 2.14
CA LEU A 79 -3.89 -2.95 0.72
C LEU A 79 -3.90 -4.47 0.61
N VAL A 80 -4.75 -5.03 -0.25
CA VAL A 80 -4.93 -6.49 -0.39
C VAL A 80 -4.77 -6.91 -1.85
N ALA A 81 -4.05 -8.01 -2.08
CA ALA A 81 -3.93 -8.64 -3.38
C ALA A 81 -5.24 -9.35 -3.75
N LYS A 82 -5.80 -9.08 -4.94
CA LYS A 82 -6.94 -9.82 -5.51
C LYS A 82 -6.50 -11.02 -6.33
N VAL A 83 -5.26 -10.99 -6.83
CA VAL A 83 -4.67 -12.02 -7.69
C VAL A 83 -3.29 -12.41 -7.14
N PHE A 84 -2.73 -13.49 -7.65
CA PHE A 84 -1.36 -13.91 -7.34
C PHE A 84 -0.34 -12.93 -7.93
N HIS A 85 0.69 -12.59 -7.14
CA HIS A 85 1.86 -11.83 -7.58
C HIS A 85 3.13 -12.66 -7.37
N LYS A 86 3.85 -12.90 -8.46
CA LYS A 86 5.12 -13.63 -8.42
C LYS A 86 6.22 -12.77 -7.80
N ALA A 87 7.12 -13.37 -7.05
CA ALA A 87 8.32 -12.71 -6.54
C ALA A 87 9.08 -11.97 -7.65
N GLY A 88 9.49 -10.72 -7.38
CA GLY A 88 10.15 -9.83 -8.33
C GLY A 88 9.22 -9.10 -9.29
N SER A 89 7.92 -9.43 -9.35
CA SER A 89 6.98 -8.68 -10.20
C SER A 89 6.65 -7.30 -9.59
N ILE A 90 6.26 -6.36 -10.46
CA ILE A 90 5.71 -5.07 -10.04
C ILE A 90 4.30 -5.29 -9.51
N VAL A 91 4.04 -4.82 -8.29
CA VAL A 91 2.72 -4.89 -7.66
C VAL A 91 1.94 -3.61 -7.89
N THR A 92 2.51 -2.47 -7.52
CA THR A 92 1.87 -1.16 -7.69
C THR A 92 2.88 -0.02 -7.65
N GLN A 93 2.46 1.15 -8.08
CA GLN A 93 3.17 2.41 -7.88
C GLN A 93 2.54 3.15 -6.71
N PHE A 94 3.35 3.80 -5.86
CA PHE A 94 2.87 4.80 -4.92
C PHE A 94 2.69 6.10 -5.68
N LYS A 95 1.44 6.49 -5.93
CA LYS A 95 1.10 7.61 -6.81
C LYS A 95 0.25 8.64 -6.06
N GLY A 96 0.70 9.88 -6.09
CA GLY A 96 0.06 11.02 -5.46
C GLY A 96 0.55 12.32 -6.08
N GLU A 97 0.40 13.41 -5.36
CA GLU A 97 0.93 14.72 -5.71
C GLU A 97 2.41 14.82 -5.32
N THR A 98 3.30 15.13 -6.24
CA THR A 98 4.72 15.35 -5.94
C THR A 98 4.93 16.78 -5.47
N CYS A 99 5.55 16.95 -4.31
CA CYS A 99 5.89 18.26 -3.74
C CYS A 99 7.34 18.27 -3.22
N ARG A 100 7.88 19.45 -2.96
CA ARG A 100 9.19 19.58 -2.31
C ARG A 100 9.12 19.16 -0.85
N SER A 101 10.22 18.64 -0.29
CA SER A 101 10.30 18.21 1.10
C SER A 101 9.84 19.30 2.08
N THR A 102 10.26 20.55 1.87
CA THR A 102 9.84 21.70 2.71
C THR A 102 8.33 21.97 2.66
N VAL A 103 7.69 21.69 1.53
CA VAL A 103 6.22 21.80 1.40
C VAL A 103 5.54 20.61 2.08
N ALA A 104 6.13 19.42 1.98
CA ALA A 104 5.64 18.23 2.67
C ALA A 104 5.65 18.41 4.19
N ASP A 105 6.70 19.00 4.77
CA ASP A 105 6.80 19.29 6.20
C ASP A 105 5.67 20.22 6.68
N ILE A 106 5.39 21.27 5.90
CA ILE A 106 4.27 22.21 6.21
C ILE A 106 2.92 21.50 6.11
N ARG A 107 2.74 20.64 5.09
CA ARG A 107 1.52 19.87 4.91
C ARG A 107 1.33 18.87 6.04
N GLU A 108 2.39 18.16 6.44
CA GLU A 108 2.36 17.19 7.52
C GLU A 108 1.91 17.83 8.83
N SER A 109 2.52 18.99 9.20
CA SER A 109 2.11 19.75 10.38
C SER A 109 0.63 20.16 10.35
N ARG A 110 0.15 20.62 9.19
CA ARG A 110 -1.26 20.99 9.02
C ARG A 110 -2.19 19.78 9.11
N TYR A 111 -1.83 18.66 8.49
CA TYR A 111 -2.61 17.41 8.57
C TYR A 111 -2.70 16.90 10.02
N GLU A 112 -1.62 17.04 10.79
CA GLU A 112 -1.64 16.71 12.22
C GLU A 112 -2.55 17.61 13.02
N GLU A 113 -2.51 18.94 12.80
CA GLU A 113 -3.41 19.93 13.43
C GLU A 113 -4.88 19.68 13.09
N ASP A 114 -5.17 19.34 11.84
CA ASP A 114 -6.53 19.07 11.34
C ASP A 114 -7.03 17.65 11.69
N GLY A 115 -6.19 16.81 12.29
CA GLY A 115 -6.51 15.42 12.61
C GLY A 115 -6.70 14.52 11.38
N VAL A 116 -6.05 14.88 10.26
CA VAL A 116 -6.11 14.15 8.99
C VAL A 116 -4.96 13.15 8.93
N ASP A 117 -5.26 11.91 8.49
CA ASP A 117 -4.24 10.90 8.24
C ASP A 117 -3.30 11.32 7.11
N CYS A 118 -2.01 11.27 7.37
CA CYS A 118 -0.97 11.70 6.46
C CYS A 118 -0.36 10.50 5.71
N TYR A 119 -0.31 10.58 4.37
CA TYR A 119 0.24 9.55 3.49
C TYR A 119 1.36 10.13 2.61
N LEU A 120 2.48 10.44 3.24
CA LEU A 120 3.68 10.98 2.61
C LEU A 120 4.72 9.88 2.44
N LEU A 121 5.38 9.84 1.28
CA LEU A 121 6.51 8.94 1.05
C LEU A 121 7.63 9.69 0.33
N LYS A 122 8.82 9.74 0.97
CA LYS A 122 10.00 10.38 0.41
C LYS A 122 10.41 9.67 -0.88
N GLN A 123 10.56 10.44 -1.96
CA GLN A 123 10.99 9.95 -3.26
C GLN A 123 12.51 10.12 -3.44
N ASP A 124 13.03 11.28 -3.08
CA ASP A 124 14.46 11.62 -3.03
C ASP A 124 14.70 12.68 -1.96
N ASP A 125 15.88 13.27 -1.93
CA ASP A 125 16.24 14.24 -0.88
C ASP A 125 15.40 15.52 -0.92
N ASP A 126 14.92 15.90 -2.09
CA ASP A 126 14.19 17.15 -2.31
C ASP A 126 12.69 16.95 -2.52
N THR A 127 12.25 15.72 -2.82
CA THR A 127 10.88 15.45 -3.25
C THR A 127 10.18 14.37 -2.44
N VAL A 128 8.89 14.61 -2.17
CA VAL A 128 7.98 13.73 -1.46
C VAL A 128 6.72 13.53 -2.30
N VAL A 129 6.18 12.34 -2.31
CA VAL A 129 4.87 12.03 -2.90
C VAL A 129 3.82 12.04 -1.80
N ASP A 130 2.87 12.95 -1.93
CA ASP A 130 1.73 13.13 -1.02
C ASP A 130 0.49 12.43 -1.60
N CYS A 131 0.05 11.36 -0.93
CA CYS A 131 -1.15 10.60 -1.29
C CYS A 131 -2.34 10.91 -0.38
N THR A 132 -2.27 11.94 0.46
CA THR A 132 -3.29 12.23 1.47
C THR A 132 -4.65 12.53 0.85
N PHE A 133 -4.72 13.47 -0.09
CA PHE A 133 -5.96 13.84 -0.78
C PHE A 133 -6.05 13.31 -2.21
N GLN A 134 -4.91 13.18 -2.89
CA GLN A 134 -4.85 12.67 -4.25
C GLN A 134 -3.88 11.50 -4.31
N GLY A 135 -4.39 10.29 -4.55
CA GLY A 135 -3.54 9.11 -4.61
C GLY A 135 -4.30 7.86 -4.96
N ASN A 136 -3.54 6.76 -5.05
CA ASN A 136 -4.10 5.44 -5.29
C ASN A 136 -4.14 4.58 -4.01
N TYR A 137 -4.65 3.34 -4.09
CA TYR A 137 -4.78 2.45 -2.92
C TYR A 137 -3.42 2.06 -2.29
N ALA A 138 -2.29 2.31 -2.97
CA ALA A 138 -0.96 2.04 -2.42
C ALA A 138 -0.72 2.78 -1.09
N ARG A 139 -1.42 3.89 -0.83
CA ARG A 139 -1.39 4.60 0.46
C ARG A 139 -1.86 3.74 1.64
N PHE A 140 -2.68 2.72 1.40
CA PHE A 140 -3.15 1.80 2.45
C PHE A 140 -2.17 0.67 2.75
N THR A 141 -0.98 0.68 2.18
CA THR A 141 0.04 -0.32 2.46
C THR A 141 0.60 -0.14 3.86
N ASN A 142 0.34 -1.10 4.75
CA ASN A 142 0.82 -1.08 6.12
C ASN A 142 2.30 -1.48 6.25
N HIS A 143 2.88 -1.15 7.40
CA HIS A 143 4.23 -1.61 7.75
C HIS A 143 4.24 -3.08 8.18
N SER A 144 5.30 -3.79 7.78
CA SER A 144 5.67 -5.06 8.40
C SER A 144 7.19 -5.17 8.56
N CYS A 145 7.63 -5.79 9.65
CA CYS A 145 9.04 -6.15 9.86
C CYS A 145 9.47 -7.35 8.99
N ASN A 146 8.50 -8.13 8.48
CA ASN A 146 8.69 -9.16 7.47
C ASN A 146 7.74 -8.91 6.28
N PRO A 147 8.02 -7.90 5.45
CA PRO A 147 7.07 -7.41 4.46
C PRO A 147 7.02 -8.28 3.21
N TYR A 148 5.85 -8.31 2.57
CA TYR A 148 5.65 -8.92 1.26
C TYR A 148 6.26 -8.13 0.11
N MET A 149 6.42 -6.81 0.28
CA MET A 149 6.92 -5.92 -0.76
C MET A 149 8.13 -5.11 -0.31
N TYR A 150 8.87 -4.61 -1.28
CA TYR A 150 9.88 -3.57 -1.10
C TYR A 150 9.68 -2.45 -2.12
N SER A 151 10.05 -1.23 -1.75
CA SER A 151 9.98 -0.07 -2.63
C SER A 151 11.30 0.16 -3.34
N LYS A 152 11.23 0.62 -4.60
CA LYS A 152 12.35 1.18 -5.36
C LYS A 152 11.91 2.44 -6.09
N ILE A 153 12.84 3.39 -6.19
CA ILE A 153 12.70 4.52 -7.09
C ILE A 153 13.22 4.10 -8.46
N VAL A 154 12.37 4.21 -9.46
CA VAL A 154 12.67 3.84 -10.83
C VAL A 154 12.47 5.06 -11.72
N LYS A 155 13.48 5.39 -12.52
CA LYS A 155 13.40 6.49 -13.49
C LYS A 155 12.81 6.00 -14.81
N VAL A 156 11.69 6.60 -15.20
CA VAL A 156 11.02 6.34 -16.47
C VAL A 156 10.74 7.69 -17.12
N ASP A 157 11.12 7.87 -18.38
CA ASP A 157 10.93 9.13 -19.14
C ASP A 157 11.41 10.39 -18.41
N ASN A 158 12.53 10.28 -17.71
CA ASN A 158 13.13 11.34 -16.91
C ASN A 158 12.40 11.68 -15.60
N GLU A 159 11.31 10.97 -15.26
CA GLU A 159 10.56 11.12 -14.02
C GLU A 159 10.87 9.97 -13.05
N ASN A 160 10.95 10.29 -11.76
CA ASN A 160 11.12 9.30 -10.71
C ASN A 160 9.75 8.74 -10.31
N HIS A 161 9.68 7.43 -10.10
CA HIS A 161 8.48 6.73 -9.67
C HIS A 161 8.80 5.83 -8.49
N ILE A 162 8.02 5.89 -7.43
CA ILE A 162 8.12 4.96 -6.30
C ILE A 162 7.30 3.71 -6.66
N ILE A 163 7.99 2.58 -6.85
CA ILE A 163 7.36 1.34 -7.29
C ILE A 163 7.54 0.27 -6.22
N PHE A 164 6.46 -0.43 -5.88
CA PHE A 164 6.46 -1.59 -5.02
C PHE A 164 6.61 -2.87 -5.83
N PHE A 165 7.58 -3.68 -5.45
CA PHE A 165 7.85 -5.00 -6.01
C PHE A 165 7.53 -6.08 -5.00
N ALA A 166 7.03 -7.21 -5.45
CA ALA A 166 6.85 -8.40 -4.63
C ALA A 166 8.23 -8.93 -4.20
N ARG A 167 8.44 -9.09 -2.90
CA ARG A 167 9.67 -9.67 -2.33
C ARG A 167 9.64 -11.19 -2.38
N THR A 168 8.46 -11.75 -2.17
CA THR A 168 8.14 -13.18 -2.23
C THR A 168 6.90 -13.37 -3.08
N ASP A 169 6.53 -14.60 -3.37
CA ASP A 169 5.23 -14.90 -3.96
C ASP A 169 4.12 -14.46 -3.00
N ILE A 170 3.10 -13.77 -3.54
CA ILE A 170 1.97 -13.21 -2.78
C ILE A 170 0.70 -13.83 -3.33
N LYS A 171 -0.07 -14.48 -2.48
CA LYS A 171 -1.34 -15.11 -2.85
C LYS A 171 -2.49 -14.10 -2.85
N ALA A 172 -3.53 -14.40 -3.62
CA ALA A 172 -4.77 -13.64 -3.53
C ALA A 172 -5.34 -13.67 -2.10
N GLY A 173 -5.80 -12.52 -1.62
CA GLY A 173 -6.32 -12.33 -0.26
C GLY A 173 -5.27 -11.91 0.77
N GLU A 174 -3.98 -11.93 0.45
CA GLU A 174 -2.94 -11.49 1.38
C GLU A 174 -2.87 -9.96 1.46
N GLU A 175 -2.65 -9.44 2.68
CA GLU A 175 -2.40 -8.02 2.91
C GLU A 175 -0.99 -7.67 2.48
N LEU A 176 -0.87 -6.68 1.62
CA LEU A 176 0.37 -6.19 1.07
C LEU A 176 1.03 -5.22 2.05
N THR A 177 2.27 -5.51 2.43
CA THR A 177 3.01 -4.73 3.42
C THR A 177 4.41 -4.37 2.91
N TYR A 178 4.97 -3.26 3.41
CA TYR A 178 6.38 -2.92 3.18
C TYR A 178 7.04 -2.40 4.46
N ASN A 179 8.37 -2.32 4.50
CA ASN A 179 9.09 -1.74 5.62
C ASN A 179 9.18 -0.22 5.44
N TYR A 180 8.61 0.55 6.36
CA TYR A 180 8.57 2.01 6.30
C TYR A 180 9.95 2.66 6.45
N ARG A 181 10.89 1.97 7.14
CA ARG A 181 12.24 2.47 7.40
C ARG A 181 12.24 3.86 8.04
N PHE A 182 11.39 4.07 9.03
CA PHE A 182 11.41 5.32 9.79
C PHE A 182 12.75 5.46 10.50
N GLU A 183 13.32 6.66 10.43
CA GLU A 183 14.49 7.05 11.22
C GLU A 183 14.04 7.23 12.68
N SER A 184 14.86 6.78 13.63
CA SER A 184 14.45 6.53 15.02
C SER A 184 14.47 7.78 15.92
N GLU A 185 14.42 8.99 15.38
CA GLU A 185 14.68 10.20 16.18
C GLU A 185 13.53 10.65 17.09
N ASP A 186 12.26 10.33 16.76
CA ASP A 186 11.11 10.82 17.52
C ASP A 186 10.16 9.74 17.99
N GLY A 187 10.51 9.09 19.09
CA GLY A 187 9.60 8.23 19.82
C GLY A 187 9.20 6.95 19.06
N LYS A 188 9.39 5.82 19.70
CA LYS A 188 9.12 4.49 19.14
C LYS A 188 7.63 4.29 18.90
N VAL A 189 7.16 4.45 17.66
CA VAL A 189 5.78 4.11 17.28
C VAL A 189 5.61 2.59 17.32
N PRO A 190 4.67 2.04 18.10
CA PRO A 190 4.47 0.60 18.22
C PRO A 190 4.15 -0.06 16.89
N CYS A 191 4.71 -1.24 16.65
CA CYS A 191 4.46 -2.07 15.47
C CYS A 191 3.53 -3.24 15.82
N TYR A 192 2.43 -3.37 15.10
CA TYR A 192 1.44 -4.44 15.26
C TYR A 192 1.42 -5.43 14.08
N CYS A 193 2.54 -5.57 13.36
CA CYS A 193 2.57 -6.38 12.14
C CYS A 193 2.43 -7.90 12.38
N GLY A 194 2.57 -8.39 13.61
CA GLY A 194 2.41 -9.81 13.95
C GLY A 194 3.50 -10.75 13.41
N ALA A 195 4.56 -10.23 12.78
CA ALA A 195 5.66 -11.06 12.28
C ALA A 195 6.46 -11.67 13.44
N GLN A 196 6.96 -12.92 13.29
CA GLN A 196 7.77 -13.58 14.31
C GLN A 196 9.04 -12.78 14.67
N ASN A 197 9.61 -12.08 13.70
CA ASN A 197 10.77 -11.21 13.86
C ASN A 197 10.40 -9.74 14.03
N CYS A 198 9.20 -9.46 14.54
CA CYS A 198 8.76 -8.09 14.76
C CYS A 198 9.69 -7.37 15.74
N ARG A 199 10.14 -6.18 15.35
CA ARG A 199 11.03 -5.34 16.18
C ARG A 199 10.30 -4.62 17.31
N GLY A 200 8.96 -4.69 17.32
CA GLY A 200 8.09 -3.98 18.27
C GLY A 200 7.81 -2.52 17.89
N TYR A 201 8.54 -1.97 16.96
CA TYR A 201 8.44 -0.56 16.51
C TYR A 201 8.53 -0.46 14.98
N LEU A 202 8.08 0.68 14.40
CA LEU A 202 8.06 0.91 12.95
C LEU A 202 9.44 1.29 12.35
N CYS A 203 10.47 1.47 13.13
CA CYS A 203 11.84 1.79 12.70
C CYS A 203 12.71 0.55 12.46
#